data_182d209d3db93930b84ec6a0f0898e15
#
_entry.id   182d209d3db93930b84ec6a0f0898e15
#
_cell.length_a   1.000
_cell.length_b   1.000
_cell.length_c   1.000
_cell.angle_alpha   90.00
_cell.angle_beta   90.00
_cell.angle_gamma   90.00
#
_symmetry.space_group_name_H-M   'P 1'
#
loop_
_entity.id
_entity.type
_entity.pdbx_description
1 polymer ?
#
loop_
_entity_poly.entity_id
_entity_poly.type
_entity_poly.pdbx_seq_one_letter_code
_entity_poly.pdbx_strand_id
1 'polypeptide(L)'
;MKKYKTLLFDVDDTLLDFQKAEKVALRVLFEEKGIPLTDEIEARYKKINKGLWDAFEKGELSRNEVVNTRFSLLFKEYGEEVDGILFENNYRNYLEEGNQLMQGAFEFINQIQGEYELYIVTNGVSKTQDKRLRNAGLHSLFK
;
A
#
# COMPACT_ATOMS: atom_id res chain seq x y z
N MET A 1 0.75 -26.01 -29.07
CA MET A 1 0.29 -24.63 -29.02
C MET A 1 -0.05 -24.24 -27.59
N LYS A 2 0.56 -23.18 -27.10
CA LYS A 2 0.30 -22.69 -25.75
C LYS A 2 -1.01 -21.94 -25.73
N LYS A 3 -1.84 -22.23 -24.74
CA LYS A 3 -3.05 -21.45 -24.49
C LYS A 3 -2.74 -20.42 -23.41
N TYR A 4 -3.13 -19.17 -23.64
CA TYR A 4 -2.99 -18.13 -22.63
C TYR A 4 -4.04 -18.33 -21.57
N LYS A 5 -3.60 -18.24 -20.32
CA LYS A 5 -4.48 -18.22 -19.16
C LYS A 5 -4.38 -16.87 -18.49
N THR A 6 -5.43 -16.47 -17.83
CA THR A 6 -5.46 -15.25 -17.05
C THR A 6 -4.95 -15.55 -15.65
N LEU A 7 -3.99 -14.74 -15.19
CA LEU A 7 -3.51 -14.79 -13.80
C LEU A 7 -3.78 -13.45 -13.13
N LEU A 8 -4.28 -13.53 -11.91
CA LEU A 8 -4.58 -12.36 -11.09
C LEU A 8 -3.54 -12.28 -9.98
N PHE A 9 -2.97 -11.09 -9.80
CA PHE A 9 -1.94 -10.85 -8.80
C PHE A 9 -2.38 -9.76 -7.84
N ASP A 10 -2.18 -10.02 -6.54
CA ASP A 10 -2.22 -8.98 -5.54
C ASP A 10 -0.92 -8.19 -5.62
N VAL A 11 -0.98 -6.88 -5.42
CA VAL A 11 0.22 -6.03 -5.45
C VAL A 11 1.02 -6.18 -4.17
N ASP A 12 0.35 -5.99 -3.02
CA ASP A 12 1.04 -5.91 -1.74
C ASP A 12 1.45 -7.28 -1.23
N ASP A 13 2.72 -7.38 -0.84
CA ASP A 13 3.37 -8.58 -0.31
C ASP A 13 3.38 -9.79 -1.26
N THR A 14 2.92 -9.59 -2.51
CA THR A 14 3.07 -10.56 -3.60
C THR A 14 4.08 -10.07 -4.62
N LEU A 15 3.86 -8.87 -5.17
CA LEU A 15 4.74 -8.25 -6.15
C LEU A 15 5.66 -7.20 -5.53
N LEU A 16 5.10 -6.36 -4.66
CA LEU A 16 5.81 -5.28 -4.00
C LEU A 16 5.87 -5.54 -2.50
N ASP A 17 6.99 -5.21 -1.88
CA ASP A 17 7.14 -5.33 -0.44
C ASP A 17 6.47 -4.14 0.24
N PHE A 18 5.19 -4.32 0.54
CA PHE A 18 4.38 -3.28 1.18
C PHE A 18 4.89 -2.94 2.56
N GLN A 19 5.31 -3.93 3.34
CA GLN A 19 5.76 -3.67 4.72
C GLN A 19 6.99 -2.78 4.75
N LYS A 20 7.94 -2.98 3.84
CA LYS A 20 9.09 -2.08 3.72
C LYS A 20 8.69 -0.69 3.25
N ALA A 21 7.84 -0.61 2.24
CA ALA A 21 7.37 0.67 1.71
C ALA A 21 6.61 1.46 2.77
N GLU A 22 5.73 0.79 3.52
CA GLU A 22 4.98 1.40 4.61
C GLU A 22 5.92 1.93 5.71
N LYS A 23 6.89 1.14 6.11
CA LYS A 23 7.84 1.54 7.17
C LYS A 23 8.62 2.79 6.77
N VAL A 24 9.11 2.84 5.53
CA VAL A 24 9.84 4.00 5.03
C VAL A 24 8.92 5.21 4.92
N ALA A 25 7.72 5.04 4.38
CA ALA A 25 6.75 6.13 4.22
C ALA A 25 6.35 6.73 5.58
N LEU A 26 6.08 5.88 6.57
CA LEU A 26 5.74 6.33 7.92
C LEU A 26 6.91 7.08 8.57
N ARG A 27 8.13 6.57 8.40
CA ARG A 27 9.32 7.21 8.95
C ARG A 27 9.49 8.62 8.39
N VAL A 28 9.43 8.76 7.08
CA VAL A 28 9.58 10.06 6.41
C VAL A 28 8.46 11.01 6.82
N LEU A 29 7.22 10.54 6.86
CA LEU A 29 6.06 11.33 7.25
C LEU A 29 6.22 11.88 8.67
N PHE A 30 6.61 11.04 9.61
CA PHE A 30 6.76 11.44 11.01
C PHE A 30 7.94 12.38 11.20
N GLU A 31 9.06 12.16 10.51
CA GLU A 31 10.21 13.06 10.54
C GLU A 31 9.83 14.46 10.02
N GLU A 32 9.08 14.51 8.92
CA GLU A 32 8.61 15.79 8.35
C GLU A 32 7.75 16.57 9.33
N LYS A 33 6.94 15.86 10.12
CA LYS A 33 6.06 16.48 11.11
C LYS A 33 6.75 16.72 12.46
N GLY A 34 8.01 16.31 12.60
CA GLY A 34 8.74 16.47 13.87
C GLY A 34 8.23 15.57 14.99
N ILE A 35 7.59 14.47 14.66
CA ILE A 35 7.02 13.54 15.63
C ILE A 35 7.86 12.27 15.65
N PRO A 36 8.34 11.82 16.83
CA PRO A 36 9.10 10.55 16.90
C PRO A 36 8.20 9.36 16.55
N LEU A 37 8.66 8.52 15.62
CA LEU A 37 7.98 7.27 15.31
C LEU A 37 8.59 6.16 16.17
N THR A 38 7.85 5.77 17.22
CA THR A 38 8.28 4.70 18.11
C THR A 38 7.69 3.36 17.61
N ASP A 39 8.26 2.26 18.07
CA ASP A 39 7.73 0.93 17.77
C ASP A 39 6.30 0.77 18.25
N GLU A 40 5.96 1.39 19.40
CA GLU A 40 4.61 1.39 19.94
C GLU A 40 3.62 2.10 19.01
N ILE A 41 3.99 3.28 18.52
CA ILE A 41 3.14 4.06 17.60
C ILE A 41 2.95 3.30 16.29
N GLU A 42 4.02 2.71 15.75
CA GLU A 42 3.94 1.92 14.52
C GLU A 42 3.02 0.72 14.69
N ALA A 43 3.15 -0.01 15.79
CA ALA A 43 2.29 -1.15 16.08
C ALA A 43 0.83 -0.72 16.23
N ARG A 44 0.58 0.43 16.87
CA ARG A 44 -0.77 0.98 17.05
C ARG A 44 -1.38 1.37 15.71
N TYR A 45 -0.60 2.01 14.85
CA TYR A 45 -1.05 2.33 13.50
C TYR A 45 -1.49 1.08 12.73
N LYS A 46 -0.67 0.03 12.77
CA LYS A 46 -0.98 -1.21 12.07
C LYS A 46 -2.27 -1.85 12.56
N LYS A 47 -2.49 -1.80 13.87
CA LYS A 47 -3.72 -2.34 14.48
C LYS A 47 -4.96 -1.56 14.06
N ILE A 48 -4.88 -0.22 14.09
CA ILE A 48 -5.98 0.64 13.64
C ILE A 48 -6.27 0.41 12.16
N ASN A 49 -5.24 0.41 11.35
CA ASN A 49 -5.34 0.20 9.91
C ASN A 49 -6.00 -1.14 9.57
N LYS A 50 -5.55 -2.20 10.24
CA LYS A 50 -6.13 -3.54 10.03
C LYS A 50 -7.62 -3.57 10.40
N GLY A 51 -7.99 -2.97 11.53
CA GLY A 51 -9.39 -2.92 11.96
C GLY A 51 -10.27 -2.18 10.96
N LEU A 52 -9.78 -1.08 10.41
CA LEU A 52 -10.51 -0.31 9.40
C LEU A 52 -10.69 -1.10 8.10
N TRP A 53 -9.64 -1.78 7.63
CA TRP A 53 -9.75 -2.60 6.43
C TRP A 53 -10.63 -3.82 6.63
N ASP A 54 -10.64 -4.40 7.82
CA ASP A 54 -11.57 -5.49 8.16
C ASP A 54 -13.03 -4.99 8.08
N ALA A 55 -13.30 -3.77 8.57
CA ALA A 55 -14.63 -3.15 8.46
C ALA A 55 -15.01 -2.88 7.00
N PHE A 56 -14.05 -2.46 6.17
CA PHE A 56 -14.27 -2.28 4.74
C PHE A 56 -14.70 -3.62 4.08
N GLU A 57 -14.02 -4.71 4.39
CA GLU A 57 -14.35 -6.02 3.83
C GLU A 57 -15.74 -6.50 4.24
N LYS A 58 -16.20 -6.09 5.43
CA LYS A 58 -17.56 -6.40 5.90
C LYS A 58 -18.63 -5.47 5.34
N GLY A 59 -18.23 -4.47 4.54
CA GLY A 59 -19.15 -3.49 3.98
C GLY A 59 -19.58 -2.39 4.93
N GLU A 60 -18.93 -2.27 6.10
CA GLU A 60 -19.27 -1.27 7.11
C GLU A 60 -18.68 0.11 6.81
N LEU A 61 -17.56 0.16 6.09
CA LEU A 61 -16.87 1.39 5.72
C LEU A 61 -16.52 1.38 4.23
N SER A 62 -16.48 2.56 3.62
CA SER A 62 -15.94 2.71 2.28
C SER A 62 -14.41 2.77 2.33
N ARG A 63 -13.77 2.57 1.18
CA ARG A 63 -12.32 2.72 1.08
C ARG A 63 -11.86 4.12 1.49
N ASN A 64 -12.57 5.16 1.04
CA ASN A 64 -12.23 6.54 1.39
C ASN A 64 -12.33 6.80 2.88
N GLU A 65 -13.34 6.22 3.54
CA GLU A 65 -13.46 6.33 4.98
C GLU A 65 -12.28 5.70 5.70
N VAL A 66 -11.82 4.53 5.25
CA VAL A 66 -10.64 3.86 5.83
C VAL A 66 -9.42 4.78 5.75
N VAL A 67 -9.05 5.19 4.54
CA VAL A 67 -7.80 5.93 4.33
C VAL A 67 -7.84 7.34 4.90
N ASN A 68 -9.01 7.99 4.91
CA ASN A 68 -9.14 9.36 5.40
C ASN A 68 -9.20 9.46 6.92
N THR A 69 -9.45 8.38 7.63
CA THR A 69 -9.61 8.41 9.09
C THR A 69 -8.48 7.74 9.86
N ARG A 70 -7.67 6.91 9.23
CA ARG A 70 -6.68 6.09 9.94
C ARG A 70 -5.65 6.93 10.73
N PHE A 71 -5.16 8.02 10.17
CA PHE A 71 -4.21 8.88 10.89
C PHE A 71 -4.86 9.74 11.96
N SER A 72 -6.06 10.26 11.70
CA SER A 72 -6.78 11.04 12.72
C SER A 72 -7.12 10.19 13.95
N LEU A 73 -7.49 8.92 13.74
CA LEU A 73 -7.73 7.99 14.84
C LEU A 73 -6.46 7.69 15.63
N LEU A 74 -5.33 7.49 14.94
CA LEU A 74 -4.06 7.24 15.59
C LEU A 74 -3.66 8.39 16.51
N PHE A 75 -3.66 9.61 15.99
CA PHE A 75 -3.20 10.76 16.76
C PHE A 75 -4.19 11.15 17.87
N LYS A 76 -5.46 10.87 17.69
CA LYS A 76 -6.46 11.09 18.73
C LYS A 76 -6.15 10.27 19.99
N GLU A 77 -5.62 9.07 19.85
CA GLU A 77 -5.22 8.24 21.00
C GLU A 77 -4.09 8.86 21.80
N TYR A 78 -3.27 9.71 21.17
CA TYR A 78 -2.17 10.42 21.83
C TYR A 78 -2.54 11.85 22.18
N GLY A 79 -3.84 12.18 22.15
CA GLY A 79 -4.35 13.49 22.55
C GLY A 79 -4.13 14.60 21.55
N GLU A 80 -3.84 14.27 20.30
CA GLU A 80 -3.62 15.26 19.24
C GLU A 80 -4.69 15.19 18.16
N GLU A 81 -5.08 16.36 17.66
CA GLU A 81 -5.94 16.46 16.49
C GLU A 81 -5.09 16.81 15.28
N VAL A 82 -5.24 16.04 14.21
CA VAL A 82 -4.53 16.25 12.94
C VAL A 82 -5.51 16.20 11.79
N ASP A 83 -5.14 16.84 10.68
CA ASP A 83 -5.87 16.69 9.42
C ASP A 83 -5.54 15.32 8.82
N GLY A 84 -6.41 14.34 9.05
CA GLY A 84 -6.21 12.98 8.60
C GLY A 84 -6.11 12.85 7.08
N ILE A 85 -6.83 13.70 6.35
CA ILE A 85 -6.78 13.70 4.87
C ILE A 85 -5.43 14.21 4.39
N LEU A 86 -4.91 15.28 5.00
CA LEU A 86 -3.60 15.80 4.64
C LEU A 86 -2.49 14.79 4.96
N PHE A 87 -2.54 14.17 6.14
CA PHE A 87 -1.60 13.12 6.50
C PHE A 87 -1.65 11.95 5.52
N GLU A 88 -2.86 11.55 5.12
CA GLU A 88 -3.03 10.46 4.16
C GLU A 88 -2.43 10.80 2.80
N ASN A 89 -2.65 12.02 2.32
CA ASN A 89 -2.09 12.47 1.04
C ASN A 89 -0.56 12.46 1.07
N ASN A 90 0.03 12.95 2.15
CA ASN A 90 1.49 12.93 2.32
C ASN A 90 2.02 11.51 2.42
N TYR A 91 1.35 10.65 3.17
CA TYR A 91 1.71 9.25 3.30
C TYR A 91 1.70 8.54 1.94
N ARG A 92 0.65 8.76 1.15
CA ARG A 92 0.55 8.15 -0.19
C ARG A 92 1.66 8.62 -1.12
N ASN A 93 2.04 9.91 -1.04
CA ASN A 93 3.14 10.42 -1.85
C ASN A 93 4.44 9.68 -1.54
N TYR A 94 4.74 9.46 -0.27
CA TYR A 94 5.94 8.72 0.14
C TYR A 94 5.84 7.25 -0.23
N LEU A 95 4.66 6.66 -0.08
CA LEU A 95 4.42 5.27 -0.47
C LEU A 95 4.61 5.06 -1.98
N GLU A 96 4.14 6.02 -2.80
CA GLU A 96 4.27 5.98 -4.25
C GLU A 96 5.72 6.06 -4.73
N GLU A 97 6.59 6.71 -3.97
CA GLU A 97 8.02 6.78 -4.27
C GLU A 97 8.74 5.45 -4.01
N GLY A 98 8.13 4.58 -3.22
CA GLY A 98 8.68 3.27 -2.93
C GLY A 98 8.61 2.34 -4.12
N ASN A 99 9.68 1.58 -4.34
CA ASN A 99 9.74 0.60 -5.43
C ASN A 99 10.28 -0.74 -4.94
N GLN A 100 10.07 -1.05 -3.67
CA GLN A 100 10.55 -2.29 -3.09
C GLN A 100 9.78 -3.48 -3.66
N LEU A 101 10.49 -4.36 -4.38
CA LEU A 101 9.92 -5.59 -4.92
C LEU A 101 10.06 -6.73 -3.93
N MET A 102 9.09 -7.63 -3.94
CA MET A 102 9.26 -8.91 -3.27
C MET A 102 10.35 -9.69 -4.00
N GLN A 103 11.18 -10.41 -3.24
CA GLN A 103 12.29 -11.16 -3.82
C GLN A 103 11.81 -12.13 -4.90
N GLY A 104 12.44 -12.07 -6.06
CA GLY A 104 12.11 -12.93 -7.19
C GLY A 104 10.87 -12.54 -7.98
N ALA A 105 10.13 -11.49 -7.56
CA ALA A 105 8.88 -11.10 -8.23
C ALA A 105 9.09 -10.69 -9.67
N PHE A 106 10.10 -9.86 -9.95
CA PHE A 106 10.36 -9.36 -11.30
C PHE A 106 10.73 -10.51 -12.25
N GLU A 107 11.63 -11.38 -11.81
CA GLU A 107 12.06 -12.53 -12.60
C GLU A 107 10.91 -13.50 -12.89
N PHE A 108 10.11 -13.78 -11.87
CA PHE A 108 8.95 -14.65 -12.02
C PHE A 108 7.94 -14.09 -13.02
N ILE A 109 7.60 -12.80 -12.90
CA ILE A 109 6.67 -12.15 -13.81
C ILE A 109 7.19 -12.16 -15.24
N ASN A 110 8.48 -11.88 -15.44
CA ASN A 110 9.09 -11.95 -16.77
C ASN A 110 9.02 -13.33 -17.40
N GLN A 111 9.16 -14.39 -16.58
CA GLN A 111 9.07 -15.75 -17.09
C GLN A 111 7.68 -16.11 -17.59
N ILE A 112 6.65 -15.66 -16.93
CA ILE A 112 5.28 -16.07 -17.22
C ILE A 112 4.52 -15.14 -18.17
N GLN A 113 5.00 -13.93 -18.40
CA GLN A 113 4.26 -12.94 -19.20
C GLN A 113 4.01 -13.41 -20.65
N GLY A 114 4.86 -14.27 -21.19
CA GLY A 114 4.69 -14.80 -22.54
C GLY A 114 3.67 -15.93 -22.64
N GLU A 115 3.24 -16.46 -21.51
CA GLU A 115 2.32 -17.60 -21.46
C GLU A 115 0.96 -17.26 -20.87
N TYR A 116 0.87 -16.13 -20.14
CA TYR A 116 -0.34 -15.74 -19.40
C TYR A 116 -0.67 -14.28 -19.61
N GLU A 117 -1.96 -13.98 -19.60
CA GLU A 117 -2.41 -12.59 -19.47
C GLU A 117 -2.40 -12.23 -17.99
N LEU A 118 -1.72 -11.15 -17.65
CA LEU A 118 -1.51 -10.74 -16.26
C LEU A 118 -2.40 -9.57 -15.89
N TYR A 119 -3.11 -9.69 -14.79
CA TYR A 119 -3.99 -8.66 -14.25
C TYR A 119 -3.67 -8.40 -12.79
N ILE A 120 -3.93 -7.18 -12.35
CA ILE A 120 -3.74 -6.78 -10.94
C ILE A 120 -5.08 -6.77 -10.23
N VAL A 121 -5.08 -7.35 -9.03
CA VAL A 121 -6.20 -7.27 -8.08
C VAL A 121 -5.64 -6.66 -6.80
N THR A 122 -6.21 -5.54 -6.34
CA THR A 122 -5.74 -4.89 -5.11
C THR A 122 -6.87 -4.14 -4.43
N ASN A 123 -6.81 -4.10 -3.10
CA ASN A 123 -7.70 -3.28 -2.28
C ASN A 123 -7.14 -1.87 -2.06
N GLY A 124 -5.91 -1.60 -2.48
CA GLY A 124 -5.28 -0.29 -2.35
C GLY A 124 -5.87 0.77 -3.28
N VAL A 125 -5.41 2.00 -3.12
CA VAL A 125 -5.82 3.11 -3.99
C VAL A 125 -5.21 2.90 -5.37
N SER A 126 -6.04 2.82 -6.41
CA SER A 126 -5.62 2.48 -7.78
C SER A 126 -4.48 3.36 -8.30
N LYS A 127 -4.58 4.68 -8.10
CA LYS A 127 -3.57 5.63 -8.55
C LYS A 127 -2.23 5.37 -7.87
N THR A 128 -2.24 5.12 -6.57
CA THR A 128 -1.04 4.83 -5.79
C THR A 128 -0.39 3.52 -6.25
N GLN A 129 -1.19 2.48 -6.44
CA GLN A 129 -0.68 1.18 -6.88
C GLN A 129 -0.13 1.24 -8.30
N ASP A 130 -0.77 2.01 -9.20
CA ASP A 130 -0.26 2.22 -10.55
C ASP A 130 1.13 2.85 -10.53
N LYS A 131 1.33 3.91 -9.73
CA LYS A 131 2.63 4.55 -9.59
C LYS A 131 3.68 3.63 -8.99
N ARG A 132 3.30 2.84 -7.99
CA ARG A 132 4.22 1.88 -7.37
C ARG A 132 4.68 0.84 -8.38
N LEU A 133 3.77 0.33 -9.21
CA LEU A 133 4.12 -0.63 -10.25
C LEU A 133 5.02 -0.02 -11.32
N ARG A 134 4.77 1.23 -11.71
CA ARG A 134 5.60 1.96 -12.66
C ARG A 134 7.02 2.14 -12.12
N ASN A 135 7.15 2.57 -10.87
CA ASN A 135 8.44 2.80 -10.22
C ASN A 135 9.23 1.49 -10.07
N ALA A 136 8.53 0.37 -9.92
CA ALA A 136 9.14 -0.95 -9.82
C ALA A 136 9.45 -1.59 -11.19
N GLY A 137 9.03 -0.98 -12.29
CA GLY A 137 9.26 -1.52 -13.63
C GLY A 137 8.31 -2.65 -14.04
N LEU A 138 7.20 -2.83 -13.32
CA LEU A 138 6.26 -3.91 -13.57
C LEU A 138 5.02 -3.51 -14.36
N HIS A 139 4.71 -2.20 -14.44
CA HIS A 139 3.45 -1.71 -14.98
C HIS A 139 3.14 -2.22 -16.38
N SER A 140 4.13 -2.21 -17.27
CA SER A 140 3.95 -2.61 -18.67
C SER A 140 3.69 -4.11 -18.87
N LEU A 141 3.94 -4.92 -17.86
CA LEU A 141 3.77 -6.38 -17.94
C LEU A 141 2.33 -6.83 -17.65
N PHE A 142 1.48 -5.92 -17.17
CA PHE A 142 0.08 -6.21 -16.82
C PHE A 142 -0.89 -5.54 -17.78
N LYS A 143 -2.04 -6.16 -17.91
CA LYS A 143 -3.13 -5.63 -18.76
C LYS A 143 -3.93 -4.54 -18.05
#